data_d67898818c55d19521e0a9032fbc1209
#
_entry.id   d67898818c55d19521e0a9032fbc1209
#
_cell.length_a   1.000
_cell.length_b   1.000
_cell.length_c   1.000
_cell.angle_alpha   90.00
_cell.angle_beta   90.00
_cell.angle_gamma   90.00
#
_symmetry.space_group_name_H-M   'P 1'
#
loop_
_entity.id
_entity.type
_entity.pdbx_description
1 polymer ?
#
loop_
_entity_poly.entity_id
_entity_poly.type
_entity_poly.pdbx_seq_one_letter_code
_entity_poly.pdbx_strand_id
1 'polypeptide(L)'
;MKALVAGLVLLLAGCGFHLQGRQPLSAQFSHTYVDAKDEQTDFVQDLRKALIASKVNVIPTKNSAGAIINVHEDELTERILSVSARNIPTEYELTYRVKFSVVSGDKTLIDNEEISATRDISFDEAQLLAKEREQEILREALARDLVALVMRRLAAL
;
A
#
# COMPACT_ATOMS: atom_id res chain seq x y z
N MET A 1 38.38 17.94 28.50
CA MET A 1 37.39 16.87 28.43
C MET A 1 35.95 17.38 28.24
N LYS A 2 35.45 18.35 29.04
CA LYS A 2 34.08 18.89 28.91
C LYS A 2 33.79 19.55 27.55
N ALA A 3 34.76 20.28 26.98
CA ALA A 3 34.61 20.91 25.66
C ALA A 3 34.57 19.91 24.51
N LEU A 4 35.26 18.78 24.60
CA LEU A 4 35.30 17.73 23.61
C LEU A 4 33.96 16.95 23.57
N VAL A 5 33.34 16.73 24.74
CA VAL A 5 32.03 16.11 24.87
C VAL A 5 30.93 17.04 24.30
N ALA A 6 31.01 18.35 24.57
CA ALA A 6 30.05 19.32 24.02
C ALA A 6 30.12 19.41 22.48
N GLY A 7 31.33 19.34 21.90
CA GLY A 7 31.51 19.30 20.46
C GLY A 7 30.93 18.04 19.79
N LEU A 8 31.07 16.88 20.47
CA LEU A 8 30.52 15.61 19.95
C LEU A 8 28.98 15.59 20.00
N VAL A 9 28.36 16.18 21.02
CA VAL A 9 26.91 16.30 21.13
C VAL A 9 26.33 17.24 20.06
N LEU A 10 27.03 18.33 19.73
CA LEU A 10 26.62 19.24 18.65
C LEU A 10 26.70 18.60 17.26
N LEU A 11 27.65 17.69 17.02
CA LEU A 11 27.76 16.95 15.75
C LEU A 11 26.62 15.90 15.58
N LEU A 12 26.10 15.34 16.67
CA LEU A 12 24.98 14.41 16.65
C LEU A 12 23.62 15.09 16.40
N ALA A 13 23.47 16.37 16.75
CA ALA A 13 22.27 17.16 16.47
C ALA A 13 22.12 17.57 14.98
N GLY A 14 23.19 17.46 14.19
CA GLY A 14 23.22 17.81 12.77
C GLY A 14 22.78 16.69 11.82
N CYS A 15 22.52 15.46 12.30
CA CYS A 15 21.89 14.43 11.50
C CYS A 15 20.41 14.79 11.29
N GLY A 16 20.11 15.44 10.18
CA GLY A 16 18.78 15.86 9.77
C GLY A 16 17.85 14.68 9.43
N PHE A 17 17.76 13.68 10.32
CA PHE A 17 16.73 12.64 10.25
C PHE A 17 15.38 13.27 10.57
N HIS A 18 14.75 13.84 9.54
CA HIS A 18 13.33 14.12 9.62
C HIS A 18 12.58 12.79 9.48
N LEU A 19 11.89 12.41 10.54
CA LEU A 19 10.87 11.37 10.44
C LEU A 19 9.91 11.81 9.34
N GLN A 20 9.90 11.10 8.21
CA GLN A 20 8.99 11.41 7.11
C GLN A 20 7.57 11.11 7.59
N GLY A 21 6.97 12.13 8.22
CA GLY A 21 5.57 12.10 8.66
C GLY A 21 4.65 11.89 7.45
N ARG A 22 3.44 11.45 7.70
CA ARG A 22 2.40 11.31 6.67
C ARG A 22 2.25 12.64 5.96
N GLN A 23 2.40 12.64 4.64
CA GLN A 23 2.20 13.85 3.84
C GLN A 23 0.70 14.24 3.92
N PRO A 24 0.38 15.48 4.27
CA PRO A 24 -1.00 15.93 4.27
C PRO A 24 -1.53 15.90 2.84
N LEU A 25 -2.70 15.33 2.65
CA LEU A 25 -3.40 15.39 1.37
C LEU A 25 -4.00 16.77 1.16
N SER A 26 -4.15 17.20 -0.09
CA SER A 26 -4.75 18.48 -0.43
C SER A 26 -6.23 18.55 0.01
N ALA A 27 -6.76 19.74 0.20
CA ALA A 27 -8.12 19.99 0.71
C ALA A 27 -9.23 19.31 -0.11
N GLN A 28 -8.98 19.02 -1.40
CA GLN A 28 -9.92 18.30 -2.27
C GLN A 28 -10.23 16.89 -1.79
N PHE A 29 -9.33 16.26 -1.00
CA PHE A 29 -9.50 14.93 -0.41
C PHE A 29 -10.13 14.95 0.99
N SER A 30 -10.52 16.14 1.52
CA SER A 30 -11.07 16.25 2.88
C SER A 30 -12.27 15.33 3.14
N HIS A 31 -13.10 15.10 2.12
CA HIS A 31 -14.23 14.17 2.13
C HIS A 31 -14.08 13.23 0.93
N THR A 32 -13.62 12.02 1.18
CA THR A 32 -13.33 11.05 0.13
C THR A 32 -14.24 9.84 0.23
N TYR A 33 -14.78 9.43 -0.90
CA TYR A 33 -15.48 8.16 -1.06
C TYR A 33 -14.57 7.15 -1.76
N VAL A 34 -14.51 5.92 -1.24
CA VAL A 34 -13.78 4.81 -1.87
C VAL A 34 -14.81 3.87 -2.46
N ASP A 35 -14.87 3.85 -3.79
CA ASP A 35 -15.73 2.98 -4.59
C ASP A 35 -14.96 1.72 -5.00
N ALA A 36 -15.37 0.57 -4.53
CA ALA A 36 -14.74 -0.70 -4.83
C ALA A 36 -15.80 -1.79 -4.99
N LYS A 37 -15.57 -2.72 -5.91
CA LYS A 37 -16.47 -3.86 -6.13
C LYS A 37 -16.51 -4.80 -4.91
N ASP A 38 -15.36 -5.00 -4.26
CA ASP A 38 -15.23 -5.73 -3.01
C ASP A 38 -14.59 -4.81 -1.97
N GLU A 39 -15.36 -4.46 -0.94
CA GLU A 39 -14.93 -3.58 0.14
C GLU A 39 -14.13 -4.30 1.23
N GLN A 40 -14.05 -5.63 1.18
CA GLN A 40 -13.42 -6.45 2.21
C GLN A 40 -11.98 -6.84 1.88
N THR A 41 -11.46 -6.49 0.72
CA THR A 41 -10.06 -6.76 0.36
C THR A 41 -9.09 -6.03 1.29
N ASP A 42 -7.90 -6.60 1.49
CA ASP A 42 -6.86 -5.98 2.34
C ASP A 42 -6.48 -4.59 1.84
N PHE A 43 -6.35 -4.45 0.52
CA PHE A 43 -6.02 -3.16 -0.08
C PHE A 43 -7.05 -2.08 0.22
N VAL A 44 -8.34 -2.35 0.00
CA VAL A 44 -9.43 -1.37 0.23
C VAL A 44 -9.54 -1.01 1.72
N GLN A 45 -9.44 -2.00 2.60
CA GLN A 45 -9.47 -1.81 4.04
C GLN A 45 -8.30 -0.95 4.52
N ASP A 46 -7.08 -1.26 4.07
CA ASP A 46 -5.89 -0.53 4.46
C ASP A 46 -5.82 0.86 3.81
N LEU A 47 -6.34 1.03 2.58
CA LEU A 47 -6.48 2.34 1.95
C LEU A 47 -7.40 3.26 2.78
N ARG A 48 -8.57 2.75 3.21
CA ARG A 48 -9.49 3.50 4.09
C ARG A 48 -8.82 3.89 5.42
N LYS A 49 -8.10 2.96 6.05
CA LYS A 49 -7.35 3.25 7.29
C LYS A 49 -6.26 4.31 7.05
N ALA A 50 -5.53 4.23 5.94
CA ALA A 50 -4.48 5.19 5.60
C ALA A 50 -5.05 6.61 5.33
N LEU A 51 -6.18 6.71 4.63
CA LEU A 51 -6.89 7.98 4.41
C LEU A 51 -7.33 8.61 5.74
N ILE A 52 -7.99 7.84 6.61
CA ILE A 52 -8.42 8.30 7.95
C ILE A 52 -7.21 8.75 8.77
N ALA A 53 -6.11 7.99 8.75
CA ALA A 53 -4.89 8.34 9.44
C ALA A 53 -4.22 9.61 8.90
N SER A 54 -4.53 10.00 7.65
CA SER A 54 -4.11 11.26 7.02
C SER A 54 -5.14 12.38 7.21
N LYS A 55 -6.09 12.22 8.16
CA LYS A 55 -7.16 13.17 8.51
C LYS A 55 -8.18 13.39 7.40
N VAL A 56 -8.31 12.46 6.46
CA VAL A 56 -9.38 12.46 5.48
C VAL A 56 -10.64 11.87 6.11
N ASN A 57 -11.77 12.53 5.91
CA ASN A 57 -13.07 11.99 6.28
C ASN A 57 -13.55 11.02 5.18
N VAL A 58 -13.39 9.72 5.41
CA VAL A 58 -13.90 8.69 4.49
C VAL A 58 -15.40 8.55 4.69
N ILE A 59 -16.17 8.93 3.68
CA ILE A 59 -17.64 8.98 3.75
C ILE A 59 -18.27 7.75 3.10
N PRO A 60 -19.46 7.31 3.58
CA PRO A 60 -20.11 6.10 3.09
C PRO A 60 -20.89 6.29 1.78
N THR A 61 -21.06 7.54 1.31
CA THR A 61 -21.90 7.83 0.14
C THR A 61 -21.20 8.73 -0.85
N LYS A 62 -21.36 8.45 -2.15
CA LYS A 62 -20.74 9.19 -3.26
C LYS A 62 -21.22 10.64 -3.38
N ASN A 63 -22.48 10.92 -3.04
CA ASN A 63 -23.14 12.19 -3.34
C ASN A 63 -22.57 13.40 -2.60
N SER A 64 -21.85 13.20 -1.49
CA SER A 64 -21.23 14.25 -0.69
C SER A 64 -19.69 14.23 -0.75
N ALA A 65 -19.12 13.45 -1.67
CA ALA A 65 -17.68 13.33 -1.80
C ALA A 65 -17.06 14.51 -2.54
N GLY A 66 -16.00 15.10 -1.98
CA GLY A 66 -15.12 16.03 -2.66
C GLY A 66 -14.19 15.31 -3.63
N ALA A 67 -13.79 14.09 -3.29
CA ALA A 67 -13.03 13.20 -4.16
C ALA A 67 -13.57 11.76 -4.10
N ILE A 68 -13.43 11.04 -5.20
CA ILE A 68 -13.80 9.64 -5.32
C ILE A 68 -12.59 8.85 -5.81
N ILE A 69 -12.24 7.80 -5.09
CA ILE A 69 -11.23 6.82 -5.51
C ILE A 69 -12.00 5.59 -5.97
N ASN A 70 -11.97 5.32 -7.27
CA ASN A 70 -12.60 4.13 -7.85
C ASN A 70 -11.55 3.04 -7.98
N VAL A 71 -11.74 1.91 -7.29
CA VAL A 71 -10.91 0.72 -7.40
C VAL A 71 -11.58 -0.21 -8.41
N HIS A 72 -10.99 -0.32 -9.59
CA HIS A 72 -11.54 -1.09 -10.72
C HIS A 72 -11.16 -2.56 -10.65
N GLU A 73 -9.88 -2.81 -10.31
CA GLU A 73 -9.29 -4.14 -10.15
C GLU A 73 -8.49 -4.17 -8.85
N ASP A 74 -8.59 -5.28 -8.14
CA ASP A 74 -7.91 -5.58 -6.88
C ASP A 74 -7.71 -7.10 -6.85
N GLU A 75 -6.53 -7.56 -7.28
CA GLU A 75 -6.28 -8.96 -7.56
C GLU A 75 -4.90 -9.41 -7.08
N LEU A 76 -4.87 -10.55 -6.37
CA LEU A 76 -3.66 -11.28 -6.06
C LEU A 76 -3.55 -12.49 -6.98
N THR A 77 -2.44 -12.62 -7.69
CA THR A 77 -2.13 -13.75 -8.57
C THR A 77 -0.91 -14.51 -8.07
N GLU A 78 -0.90 -15.83 -8.25
CA GLU A 78 0.23 -16.70 -7.94
C GLU A 78 0.72 -17.38 -9.22
N ARG A 79 2.03 -17.39 -9.43
CA ARG A 79 2.69 -18.06 -10.54
C ARG A 79 3.80 -18.96 -10.03
N ILE A 80 3.87 -20.20 -10.52
CA ILE A 80 4.96 -21.13 -10.21
C ILE A 80 6.21 -20.68 -10.96
N LEU A 81 7.33 -20.50 -10.23
CA LEU A 81 8.63 -20.16 -10.80
C LEU A 81 9.51 -21.38 -11.01
N SER A 82 9.49 -22.31 -10.05
CA SER A 82 10.30 -23.53 -10.15
C SER A 82 9.60 -24.76 -9.58
N VAL A 83 10.06 -25.94 -10.01
CA VAL A 83 9.61 -27.23 -9.53
C VAL A 83 10.81 -28.11 -9.18
N SER A 84 10.62 -28.99 -8.19
CA SER A 84 11.62 -30.00 -7.82
C SER A 84 11.77 -31.08 -8.89
N ALA A 85 12.77 -31.96 -8.73
CA ALA A 85 12.95 -33.13 -9.59
C ALA A 85 11.75 -34.08 -9.61
N ARG A 86 10.85 -34.01 -8.62
CA ARG A 86 9.58 -34.76 -8.53
C ARG A 86 8.38 -33.99 -9.13
N ASN A 87 8.65 -32.88 -9.84
CA ASN A 87 7.63 -32.02 -10.43
C ASN A 87 6.69 -31.38 -9.39
N ILE A 88 7.19 -31.14 -8.18
CA ILE A 88 6.46 -30.45 -7.11
C ILE A 88 6.92 -28.99 -7.09
N PRO A 89 6.02 -28.00 -7.12
CA PRO A 89 6.40 -26.59 -7.06
C PRO A 89 7.16 -26.25 -5.78
N THR A 90 8.29 -25.54 -5.93
CA THR A 90 9.19 -25.14 -4.84
C THR A 90 9.33 -23.64 -4.70
N GLU A 91 9.07 -22.89 -5.79
CA GLU A 91 9.10 -21.44 -5.77
C GLU A 91 7.88 -20.87 -6.48
N TYR A 92 7.33 -19.82 -5.90
CA TYR A 92 6.18 -19.10 -6.41
C TYR A 92 6.44 -17.60 -6.43
N GLU A 93 5.84 -16.92 -7.39
CA GLU A 93 5.75 -15.47 -7.42
C GLU A 93 4.33 -15.06 -7.06
N LEU A 94 4.19 -14.21 -6.05
CA LEU A 94 2.93 -13.54 -5.71
C LEU A 94 2.96 -12.13 -6.29
N THR A 95 1.99 -11.79 -7.12
CA THR A 95 1.82 -10.43 -7.66
C THR A 95 0.46 -9.89 -7.23
N TYR A 96 0.49 -8.80 -6.47
CA TYR A 96 -0.71 -8.03 -6.14
C TYR A 96 -0.83 -6.86 -7.11
N ARG A 97 -1.97 -6.75 -7.80
CA ARG A 97 -2.25 -5.71 -8.80
C ARG A 97 -3.50 -4.94 -8.41
N VAL A 98 -3.42 -3.63 -8.52
CA VAL A 98 -4.54 -2.73 -8.29
C VAL A 98 -4.63 -1.76 -9.46
N LYS A 99 -5.85 -1.58 -9.98
CA LYS A 99 -6.17 -0.58 -11.00
C LYS A 99 -7.20 0.38 -10.47
N PHE A 100 -6.90 1.67 -10.53
CA PHE A 100 -7.73 2.68 -9.90
C PHE A 100 -7.77 3.98 -10.68
N SER A 101 -8.81 4.77 -10.44
CA SER A 101 -8.92 6.14 -10.91
C SER A 101 -9.32 7.06 -9.75
N VAL A 102 -9.02 8.35 -9.89
CA VAL A 102 -9.35 9.37 -8.90
C VAL A 102 -10.01 10.55 -9.59
N VAL A 103 -11.17 10.92 -9.10
CA VAL A 103 -11.92 12.09 -9.61
C VAL A 103 -12.24 13.05 -8.46
N SER A 104 -12.25 14.35 -8.74
CA SER A 104 -12.68 15.39 -7.81
C SER A 104 -13.55 16.39 -8.54
N GLY A 105 -14.84 16.44 -8.17
CA GLY A 105 -15.85 17.15 -8.95
C GLY A 105 -15.88 16.62 -10.39
N ASP A 106 -15.73 17.51 -11.37
CA ASP A 106 -15.72 17.16 -12.82
C ASP A 106 -14.30 16.87 -13.35
N LYS A 107 -13.28 16.84 -12.49
CA LYS A 107 -11.89 16.61 -12.90
C LYS A 107 -11.45 15.18 -12.62
N THR A 108 -10.93 14.50 -13.65
CA THR A 108 -10.15 13.28 -13.48
C THR A 108 -8.74 13.67 -13.08
N LEU A 109 -8.33 13.26 -11.87
CA LEU A 109 -6.99 13.53 -11.32
C LEU A 109 -6.02 12.42 -11.68
N ILE A 110 -6.51 11.17 -11.62
CA ILE A 110 -5.79 9.96 -12.07
C ILE A 110 -6.77 9.18 -12.94
N ASP A 111 -6.33 8.84 -14.15
CA ASP A 111 -7.13 8.05 -15.08
C ASP A 111 -6.57 6.65 -15.20
N ASN A 112 -7.31 5.68 -14.63
CA ASN A 112 -7.12 4.26 -14.84
C ASN A 112 -5.66 3.78 -14.66
N GLU A 113 -4.98 4.26 -13.59
CA GLU A 113 -3.60 3.88 -13.28
C GLU A 113 -3.56 2.45 -12.73
N GLU A 114 -2.61 1.65 -13.21
CA GLU A 114 -2.30 0.32 -12.71
C GLU A 114 -1.01 0.36 -11.88
N ILE A 115 -1.07 -0.21 -10.70
CA ILE A 115 0.09 -0.42 -9.82
C ILE A 115 0.17 -1.89 -9.43
N SER A 116 1.37 -2.40 -9.27
CA SER A 116 1.60 -3.78 -8.84
C SER A 116 2.80 -3.89 -7.91
N ALA A 117 2.78 -4.90 -7.06
CA ALA A 117 3.89 -5.29 -6.21
C ALA A 117 4.06 -6.81 -6.24
N THR A 118 5.29 -7.28 -6.27
CA THR A 118 5.60 -8.71 -6.44
C THR A 118 6.55 -9.17 -5.35
N ARG A 119 6.38 -10.43 -4.90
CA ARG A 119 7.27 -11.14 -3.98
C ARG A 119 7.44 -12.60 -4.42
N ASP A 120 8.67 -13.07 -4.36
CA ASP A 120 8.99 -14.48 -4.55
C ASP A 120 9.00 -15.21 -3.23
N ILE A 121 8.49 -16.44 -3.22
CA ILE A 121 8.40 -17.30 -2.04
C ILE A 121 8.93 -18.67 -2.37
N SER A 122 9.82 -19.20 -1.52
CA SER A 122 10.32 -20.57 -1.61
C SER A 122 9.72 -21.42 -0.50
N PHE A 123 9.26 -22.62 -0.83
CA PHE A 123 8.67 -23.55 0.13
C PHE A 123 9.40 -24.89 0.17
N ASP A 124 9.49 -25.44 1.38
CA ASP A 124 9.81 -26.84 1.61
C ASP A 124 8.52 -27.67 1.62
N GLU A 125 8.50 -28.78 0.87
CA GLU A 125 7.36 -29.70 0.77
C GLU A 125 6.83 -30.19 2.14
N ALA A 126 7.69 -30.22 3.16
CA ALA A 126 7.34 -30.68 4.50
C ALA A 126 6.51 -29.66 5.32
N GLN A 127 6.33 -28.41 4.83
CA GLN A 127 5.76 -27.30 5.62
C GLN A 127 4.51 -26.68 5.00
N LEU A 128 3.54 -27.49 4.59
CA LEU A 128 2.33 -27.02 3.91
C LEU A 128 1.53 -25.98 4.73
N LEU A 129 1.38 -26.19 6.05
CA LEU A 129 0.67 -25.23 6.93
C LEU A 129 1.43 -23.90 7.10
N ALA A 130 2.76 -23.95 7.05
CA ALA A 130 3.58 -22.73 7.09
C ALA A 130 3.41 -21.93 5.80
N LYS A 131 3.22 -22.60 4.65
CA LYS A 131 2.97 -21.96 3.36
C LYS A 131 1.74 -21.03 3.38
N GLU A 132 0.61 -21.54 3.82
CA GLU A 132 -0.65 -20.77 3.86
C GLU A 132 -0.51 -19.51 4.72
N ARG A 133 0.13 -19.63 5.89
CA ARG A 133 0.34 -18.51 6.79
C ARG A 133 1.32 -17.48 6.23
N GLU A 134 2.36 -17.93 5.56
CA GLU A 134 3.33 -17.04 4.92
C GLU A 134 2.71 -16.28 3.75
N GLN A 135 1.90 -16.94 2.92
CA GLN A 135 1.15 -16.31 1.83
C GLN A 135 0.20 -15.22 2.36
N GLU A 136 -0.49 -15.47 3.47
CA GLU A 136 -1.37 -14.49 4.13
C GLU A 136 -0.59 -13.25 4.55
N ILE A 137 0.54 -13.44 5.26
CA ILE A 137 1.40 -12.33 5.71
C ILE A 137 1.93 -11.51 4.53
N LEU A 138 2.31 -12.19 3.44
CA LEU A 138 2.83 -11.53 2.24
C LEU A 138 1.74 -10.79 1.47
N ARG A 139 0.53 -11.34 1.40
CA ARG A 139 -0.63 -10.67 0.81
C ARG A 139 -0.91 -9.35 1.51
N GLU A 140 -0.98 -9.36 2.85
CA GLU A 140 -1.15 -8.14 3.64
C GLU A 140 0.02 -7.14 3.44
N ALA A 141 1.26 -7.64 3.36
CA ALA A 141 2.43 -6.79 3.14
C ALA A 141 2.38 -6.12 1.75
N LEU A 142 2.04 -6.88 0.70
CA LEU A 142 1.88 -6.36 -0.66
C LEU A 142 0.76 -5.31 -0.73
N ALA A 143 -0.39 -5.57 -0.09
CA ALA A 143 -1.49 -4.61 0.00
C ALA A 143 -1.02 -3.29 0.66
N ARG A 144 -0.31 -3.36 1.78
CA ARG A 144 0.26 -2.17 2.46
C ARG A 144 1.25 -1.40 1.58
N ASP A 145 2.11 -2.11 0.83
CA ASP A 145 3.06 -1.48 -0.10
C ASP A 145 2.31 -0.70 -1.20
N LEU A 146 1.24 -1.28 -1.78
CA LEU A 146 0.42 -0.63 -2.79
C LEU A 146 -0.36 0.56 -2.22
N VAL A 147 -0.92 0.43 -1.02
CA VAL A 147 -1.57 1.57 -0.33
C VAL A 147 -0.60 2.72 -0.15
N ALA A 148 0.65 2.43 0.27
CA ALA A 148 1.67 3.47 0.41
C ALA A 148 2.01 4.15 -0.94
N LEU A 149 1.96 3.41 -2.06
CA LEU A 149 2.11 3.96 -3.41
C LEU A 149 0.96 4.91 -3.75
N VAL A 150 -0.29 4.46 -3.56
CA VAL A 150 -1.48 5.29 -3.81
C VAL A 150 -1.44 6.57 -2.96
N MET A 151 -1.16 6.45 -1.66
CA MET A 151 -1.07 7.61 -0.78
C MET A 151 -0.02 8.64 -1.23
N ARG A 152 1.13 8.18 -1.74
CA ARG A 152 2.14 9.08 -2.34
C ARG A 152 1.62 9.75 -3.61
N ARG A 153 0.88 9.02 -4.47
CA ARG A 153 0.25 9.60 -5.67
C ARG A 153 -0.77 10.69 -5.31
N LEU A 154 -1.64 10.39 -4.33
CA LEU A 154 -2.63 11.36 -3.85
C LEU A 154 -1.99 12.61 -3.23
N ALA A 155 -0.88 12.45 -2.52
CA ALA A 155 -0.16 13.57 -1.91
C ALA A 155 0.57 14.47 -2.93
N ALA A 156 0.80 13.98 -4.15
CA ALA A 156 1.42 14.73 -5.25
C ALA A 156 0.40 15.54 -6.09
N LEU A 157 -0.91 15.39 -5.82
CA LEU A 157 -2.02 16.11 -6.49
C LEU A 157 -2.44 17.36 -5.71
#